data_b9e83c7aec1bbbda8308e24d01a1e5aa
#
_entry.id   b9e83c7aec1bbbda8308e24d01a1e5aa
#
_cell.length_a   1.000
_cell.length_b   1.000
_cell.length_c   1.000
_cell.angle_alpha   90.00
_cell.angle_beta   90.00
_cell.angle_gamma   90.00
#
_symmetry.space_group_name_H-M   'P 1'
#
loop_
_entity.id
_entity.type
_entity.pdbx_description
1 polymer ?
#
loop_
_entity_poly.entity_id
_entity_poly.type
_entity_poly.pdbx_seq_one_letter_code
_entity_poly.pdbx_strand_id
1 'polypeptide(L)'
;TLVKSSAASDVYKRQGLGLLGISGSEAVDAEIYHNIREYTLTSVRGTVQADILKEDQAQNTCIFSTEFALRMMGDIQEFFTGNGVRNFYSVSISGYHIAEAGANPITQVAFTLANGFTIIEYYLARGLSIDGFARNLSYFFSNGMDPEYAVIGRVARRIFAVALRDLYQASEGSCKLKYHIQTSGRSLHAMEIDFNDIRTTLQALYAVYDNCNSLHTNAYDEAITTPTEESVRRALAIQLIINHELGQAFNQNPLQGSFVIEELTHLVEEAILSEFIRLSDRGGVLGAMETMYQRNKIQEESLHYETLKHTGEMPIMGVNTFLNPQPAEETEEIQLARSTDDEKHMQINDLELFHRFHQAEREPALKKLRNAVLNDENTFEALMDCAKVCSLGQVTQELYRLGGQYRRNM
;
A
#
# COMPACT_ATOMS: atom_id res chain seq x y z
N THR A 1 -9.07 -27.58 0.19
CA THR A 1 -8.95 -28.05 -1.21
C THR A 1 -10.10 -27.56 -2.08
N LEU A 2 -11.34 -27.58 -1.59
CA LEU A 2 -12.53 -27.11 -2.31
C LEU A 2 -12.56 -25.58 -2.51
N VAL A 3 -12.07 -24.81 -1.54
CA VAL A 3 -11.99 -23.34 -1.64
C VAL A 3 -10.94 -22.91 -2.66
N LYS A 4 -9.83 -23.65 -2.78
CA LYS A 4 -8.83 -23.40 -3.82
C LYS A 4 -9.35 -23.72 -5.22
N SER A 5 -10.20 -24.73 -5.37
CA SER A 5 -10.78 -25.06 -6.66
C SER A 5 -11.83 -24.03 -7.11
N SER A 6 -12.57 -23.40 -6.20
CA SER A 6 -13.53 -22.36 -6.54
C SER A 6 -12.84 -21.06 -6.95
N ALA A 7 -11.80 -20.62 -6.22
CA ALA A 7 -11.03 -19.44 -6.57
C ALA A 7 -10.27 -19.62 -7.89
N ALA A 8 -9.64 -20.79 -8.11
CA ALA A 8 -9.01 -21.11 -9.37
C ALA A 8 -10.04 -21.22 -10.52
N SER A 9 -11.21 -21.82 -10.28
CA SER A 9 -12.24 -21.90 -11.29
C SER A 9 -12.85 -20.53 -11.63
N ASP A 10 -12.92 -19.60 -10.69
CA ASP A 10 -13.36 -18.22 -10.93
C ASP A 10 -12.34 -17.41 -11.74
N VAL A 11 -11.05 -17.59 -11.49
CA VAL A 11 -9.98 -17.01 -12.30
C VAL A 11 -10.02 -17.58 -13.72
N TYR A 12 -10.16 -18.90 -13.86
CA TYR A 12 -10.30 -19.54 -15.17
C TYR A 12 -11.59 -19.16 -15.90
N LYS A 13 -12.71 -18.99 -15.20
CA LYS A 13 -13.97 -18.52 -15.81
C LYS A 13 -13.90 -17.07 -16.27
N ARG A 14 -13.21 -16.19 -15.53
CA ARG A 14 -12.97 -14.81 -15.94
C ARG A 14 -12.00 -14.73 -17.11
N GLN A 15 -10.97 -15.55 -17.13
CA GLN A 15 -10.09 -15.71 -18.29
C GLN A 15 -10.87 -16.24 -19.48
N GLY A 16 -11.82 -17.15 -19.29
CA GLY A 16 -12.70 -17.65 -20.35
C GLY A 16 -13.54 -16.57 -21.00
N LEU A 17 -14.14 -15.66 -20.24
CA LEU A 17 -14.91 -14.53 -20.78
C LEU A 17 -13.98 -13.53 -21.48
N GLY A 18 -12.81 -13.22 -20.91
CA GLY A 18 -11.80 -12.37 -21.53
C GLY A 18 -11.22 -12.97 -22.81
N LEU A 19 -10.97 -14.28 -22.84
CA LEU A 19 -10.52 -15.00 -24.03
C LEU A 19 -11.60 -15.06 -25.14
N LEU A 20 -12.87 -15.06 -24.75
CA LEU A 20 -13.99 -15.01 -25.71
C LEU A 20 -14.30 -13.59 -26.16
N GLY A 21 -13.66 -12.56 -25.57
CA GLY A 21 -13.92 -11.16 -25.87
C GLY A 21 -15.33 -10.69 -25.49
N ILE A 22 -15.97 -11.35 -24.50
CA ILE A 22 -17.33 -11.05 -24.05
C ILE A 22 -17.29 -10.50 -22.65
N SER A 23 -17.98 -9.37 -22.40
CA SER A 23 -18.16 -8.84 -21.06
C SER A 23 -19.21 -9.64 -20.29
N GLY A 24 -19.16 -9.59 -18.93
CA GLY A 24 -20.18 -10.26 -18.12
C GLY A 24 -21.60 -9.76 -18.40
N SER A 25 -21.76 -8.50 -18.79
CA SER A 25 -23.06 -7.90 -19.15
C SER A 25 -23.62 -8.41 -20.50
N GLU A 26 -22.77 -9.00 -21.36
CA GLU A 26 -23.18 -9.60 -22.61
C GLU A 26 -23.40 -11.12 -22.48
N ALA A 27 -22.77 -11.73 -21.47
CA ALA A 27 -22.82 -13.17 -21.25
C ALA A 27 -24.08 -13.65 -20.52
N VAL A 28 -24.79 -12.77 -19.81
CA VAL A 28 -26.00 -13.07 -19.01
C VAL A 28 -27.02 -11.94 -19.11
N ASP A 29 -28.28 -12.26 -18.81
CA ASP A 29 -29.34 -11.26 -18.75
C ASP A 29 -29.05 -10.12 -17.77
N ALA A 30 -29.56 -8.92 -18.05
CA ALA A 30 -29.29 -7.70 -17.28
C ALA A 30 -29.64 -7.85 -15.80
N GLU A 31 -30.71 -8.56 -15.43
CA GLU A 31 -31.09 -8.82 -14.04
C GLU A 31 -30.09 -9.73 -13.34
N ILE A 32 -29.65 -10.80 -14.00
CA ILE A 32 -28.64 -11.72 -13.47
C ILE A 32 -27.31 -10.98 -13.31
N TYR A 33 -26.93 -10.18 -14.30
CA TYR A 33 -25.71 -9.35 -14.21
C TYR A 33 -25.76 -8.38 -13.04
N HIS A 34 -26.88 -7.70 -12.86
CA HIS A 34 -27.07 -6.75 -11.76
C HIS A 34 -26.93 -7.44 -10.39
N ASN A 35 -27.58 -8.57 -10.19
CA ASN A 35 -27.50 -9.34 -8.95
C ASN A 35 -26.08 -9.85 -8.67
N ILE A 36 -25.35 -10.32 -9.67
CA ILE A 36 -23.95 -10.74 -9.54
C ILE A 36 -23.08 -9.54 -9.21
N ARG A 37 -23.29 -8.38 -9.85
CA ARG A 37 -22.55 -7.16 -9.59
C ARG A 37 -22.74 -6.68 -8.15
N GLU A 38 -23.97 -6.60 -7.66
CA GLU A 38 -24.25 -6.21 -6.26
C GLU A 38 -23.61 -7.15 -5.26
N TYR A 39 -23.76 -8.45 -5.47
CA TYR A 39 -23.09 -9.44 -4.63
C TYR A 39 -21.57 -9.27 -4.66
N THR A 40 -20.99 -9.05 -5.83
CA THR A 40 -19.54 -8.87 -6.00
C THR A 40 -19.04 -7.63 -5.26
N LEU A 41 -19.69 -6.48 -5.45
CA LEU A 41 -19.33 -5.22 -4.80
C LEU A 41 -19.40 -5.30 -3.26
N THR A 42 -20.31 -6.09 -2.71
CA THR A 42 -20.47 -6.24 -1.26
C THR A 42 -19.62 -7.36 -0.64
N SER A 43 -19.11 -8.29 -1.45
CA SER A 43 -18.47 -9.54 -0.97
C SER A 43 -17.00 -9.65 -1.28
N VAL A 44 -16.54 -9.13 -2.43
CA VAL A 44 -15.14 -9.26 -2.87
C VAL A 44 -14.22 -8.45 -1.98
N ARG A 45 -13.05 -9.03 -1.66
CA ARG A 45 -12.00 -8.38 -0.88
C ARG A 45 -10.90 -7.87 -1.79
N GLY A 46 -10.39 -6.70 -1.49
CA GLY A 46 -9.27 -6.12 -2.21
C GLY A 46 -8.95 -4.71 -1.74
N THR A 47 -8.02 -4.08 -2.42
CA THR A 47 -7.54 -2.73 -2.11
C THR A 47 -7.21 -1.99 -3.40
N VAL A 48 -7.67 -0.75 -3.49
CA VAL A 48 -7.11 0.22 -4.45
C VAL A 48 -5.94 0.90 -3.75
N GLN A 49 -4.72 0.71 -4.23
CA GLN A 49 -3.52 1.32 -3.65
C GLN A 49 -3.26 2.70 -4.26
N ALA A 50 -4.15 3.64 -4.00
CA ALA A 50 -4.14 4.98 -4.59
C ALA A 50 -3.80 6.06 -3.55
N ASP A 51 -2.78 5.88 -2.73
CA ASP A 51 -2.29 6.92 -1.81
C ASP A 51 -1.39 7.92 -2.56
N ILE A 52 -2.00 8.96 -3.10
CA ILE A 52 -1.29 9.97 -3.89
C ILE A 52 -0.40 10.89 -3.04
N LEU A 53 -0.70 11.04 -1.76
CA LEU A 53 0.11 11.90 -0.87
C LEU A 53 1.49 11.28 -0.62
N LYS A 54 1.54 9.96 -0.32
CA LYS A 54 2.83 9.27 -0.18
C LYS A 54 3.60 9.17 -1.50
N GLU A 55 2.90 9.09 -2.63
CA GLU A 55 3.54 9.08 -3.96
C GLU A 55 4.36 10.36 -4.18
N ASP A 56 3.83 11.51 -3.80
CA ASP A 56 4.55 12.78 -3.88
C ASP A 56 5.65 12.90 -2.83
N GLN A 57 5.37 12.51 -1.58
CA GLN A 57 6.28 12.66 -0.45
C GLN A 57 7.51 11.75 -0.52
N ALA A 58 7.33 10.49 -0.94
CA ALA A 58 8.33 9.45 -0.79
C ALA A 58 8.84 8.84 -2.11
N GLN A 59 7.97 8.66 -3.12
CA GLN A 59 8.30 7.87 -4.30
C GLN A 59 8.54 8.67 -5.58
N ASN A 60 8.06 9.91 -5.65
CA ASN A 60 8.15 10.74 -6.87
C ASN A 60 7.51 10.07 -8.12
N THR A 61 6.43 9.34 -7.91
CA THR A 61 5.73 8.57 -8.95
C THR A 61 4.39 9.18 -9.37
N CYS A 62 4.05 10.37 -8.87
CA CYS A 62 2.85 11.09 -9.26
C CYS A 62 2.84 11.37 -10.76
N ILE A 63 1.75 11.00 -11.42
CA ILE A 63 1.52 11.23 -12.86
C ILE A 63 0.47 12.31 -13.13
N PHE A 64 -0.31 12.69 -12.12
CA PHE A 64 -1.30 13.75 -12.14
C PHE A 64 -1.01 14.78 -11.05
N SER A 65 -1.59 15.98 -11.16
CA SER A 65 -1.54 16.96 -10.08
C SER A 65 -2.22 16.42 -8.82
N THR A 66 -1.78 16.87 -7.65
CA THR A 66 -2.34 16.47 -6.36
C THR A 66 -3.84 16.70 -6.28
N GLU A 67 -4.32 17.84 -6.78
CA GLU A 67 -5.74 18.18 -6.82
C GLU A 67 -6.56 17.20 -7.66
N PHE A 68 -6.12 16.90 -8.89
CA PHE A 68 -6.81 15.96 -9.76
C PHE A 68 -6.78 14.54 -9.21
N ALA A 69 -5.67 14.12 -8.63
CA ALA A 69 -5.53 12.81 -8.02
C ALA A 69 -6.40 12.66 -6.76
N LEU A 70 -6.48 13.68 -5.89
CA LEU A 70 -7.41 13.70 -4.75
C LEU A 70 -8.87 13.63 -5.21
N ARG A 71 -9.22 14.33 -6.29
CA ARG A 71 -10.56 14.23 -6.88
C ARG A 71 -10.88 12.78 -7.27
N MET A 72 -10.00 12.11 -8.00
CA MET A 72 -10.21 10.71 -8.38
C MET A 72 -10.34 9.79 -7.17
N MET A 73 -9.54 10.01 -6.11
CA MET A 73 -9.68 9.26 -4.85
C MET A 73 -11.05 9.48 -4.20
N GLY A 74 -11.53 10.73 -4.19
CA GLY A 74 -12.85 11.08 -3.69
C GLY A 74 -13.97 10.38 -4.47
N ASP A 75 -13.85 10.34 -5.80
CA ASP A 75 -14.82 9.66 -6.68
C ASP A 75 -14.88 8.15 -6.42
N ILE A 76 -13.72 7.52 -6.16
CA ILE A 76 -13.67 6.10 -5.73
C ILE A 76 -14.45 5.92 -4.42
N GLN A 77 -14.23 6.80 -3.44
CA GLN A 77 -14.89 6.68 -2.14
C GLN A 77 -16.39 6.93 -2.22
N GLU A 78 -16.83 7.91 -3.00
CA GLU A 78 -18.26 8.14 -3.26
C GLU A 78 -18.92 6.92 -3.89
N PHE A 79 -18.29 6.35 -4.91
CA PHE A 79 -18.77 5.13 -5.54
C PHE A 79 -18.87 3.98 -4.53
N PHE A 80 -17.86 3.79 -3.68
CA PHE A 80 -17.84 2.74 -2.67
C PHE A 80 -18.97 2.92 -1.65
N THR A 81 -19.15 4.14 -1.16
CA THR A 81 -20.21 4.46 -0.20
C THR A 81 -21.60 4.28 -0.82
N GLY A 82 -21.80 4.80 -2.03
CA GLY A 82 -23.08 4.72 -2.75
C GLY A 82 -23.48 3.30 -3.16
N ASN A 83 -22.54 2.42 -3.40
CA ASN A 83 -22.78 1.00 -3.77
C ASN A 83 -22.62 0.02 -2.60
N GLY A 84 -22.48 0.50 -1.36
CA GLY A 84 -22.40 -0.34 -0.17
C GLY A 84 -21.18 -1.28 -0.14
N VAL A 85 -20.06 -0.91 -0.76
CA VAL A 85 -18.83 -1.70 -0.79
C VAL A 85 -18.25 -1.82 0.61
N ARG A 86 -18.10 -3.06 1.12
CA ARG A 86 -17.75 -3.29 2.54
C ARG A 86 -16.36 -3.88 2.75
N ASN A 87 -15.95 -4.76 1.88
CA ASN A 87 -14.75 -5.59 2.07
C ASN A 87 -13.58 -5.15 1.17
N PHE A 88 -13.73 -4.02 0.52
CA PHE A 88 -12.72 -3.46 -0.37
C PHE A 88 -12.24 -2.12 0.16
N TYR A 89 -10.93 -1.93 0.27
CA TYR A 89 -10.36 -0.65 0.67
C TYR A 89 -10.24 0.29 -0.52
N SER A 90 -10.71 1.52 -0.35
CA SER A 90 -10.63 2.57 -1.38
C SER A 90 -9.24 3.17 -1.49
N VAL A 91 -8.48 3.10 -0.42
CA VAL A 91 -7.10 3.59 -0.33
C VAL A 91 -6.32 2.76 0.68
N SER A 92 -5.03 2.56 0.41
CA SER A 92 -4.05 2.07 1.38
C SER A 92 -3.11 3.22 1.74
N ILE A 93 -3.38 3.86 2.88
CA ILE A 93 -2.59 4.98 3.39
C ILE A 93 -1.27 4.42 3.89
N SER A 94 -0.18 4.72 3.16
CA SER A 94 1.02 3.91 3.23
C SER A 94 2.22 4.64 3.83
N GLY A 95 2.54 4.29 5.07
CA GLY A 95 3.80 4.60 5.73
C GLY A 95 4.96 3.70 5.28
N TYR A 96 4.67 2.50 4.76
CA TYR A 96 5.69 1.58 4.27
C TYR A 96 6.65 2.27 3.29
N HIS A 97 6.12 2.92 2.26
CA HIS A 97 6.95 3.60 1.26
C HIS A 97 7.71 4.80 1.83
N ILE A 98 7.16 5.47 2.84
CA ILE A 98 7.83 6.57 3.55
C ILE A 98 9.05 6.03 4.31
N ALA A 99 8.90 4.91 5.02
CA ALA A 99 9.99 4.24 5.71
C ALA A 99 11.03 3.67 4.74
N GLU A 100 10.61 3.04 3.65
CA GLU A 100 11.53 2.48 2.63
C GLU A 100 12.30 3.59 1.89
N ALA A 101 11.73 4.79 1.78
CA ALA A 101 12.45 5.96 1.26
C ALA A 101 13.49 6.54 2.26
N GLY A 102 13.48 6.10 3.52
CA GLY A 102 14.50 6.45 4.50
C GLY A 102 14.02 7.03 5.80
N ALA A 103 12.73 7.25 5.98
CA ALA A 103 12.18 7.79 7.22
C ALA A 103 12.41 6.86 8.42
N ASN A 104 12.59 7.46 9.60
CA ASN A 104 12.60 6.76 10.86
C ASN A 104 11.16 6.33 11.27
N PRO A 105 11.00 5.45 12.29
CA PRO A 105 9.68 4.97 12.72
C PRO A 105 8.69 6.07 13.11
N ILE A 106 9.16 7.13 13.75
CA ILE A 106 8.32 8.25 14.21
C ILE A 106 7.79 9.04 13.03
N THR A 107 8.66 9.44 12.11
CA THR A 107 8.30 10.16 10.87
C THR A 107 7.38 9.32 9.99
N GLN A 108 7.62 8.01 9.89
CA GLN A 108 6.72 7.08 9.19
C GLN A 108 5.29 7.19 9.73
N VAL A 109 5.09 7.01 11.03
CA VAL A 109 3.75 7.02 11.63
C VAL A 109 3.13 8.40 11.57
N ALA A 110 3.89 9.44 11.87
CA ALA A 110 3.41 10.82 11.85
C ALA A 110 2.88 11.22 10.48
N PHE A 111 3.66 11.00 9.42
CA PHE A 111 3.23 11.36 8.06
C PHE A 111 2.07 10.49 7.57
N THR A 112 2.07 9.20 7.90
CA THR A 112 0.98 8.29 7.53
C THR A 112 -0.34 8.70 8.16
N LEU A 113 -0.36 8.97 9.47
CA LEU A 113 -1.58 9.41 10.15
C LEU A 113 -2.02 10.81 9.68
N ALA A 114 -1.09 11.73 9.48
CA ALA A 114 -1.40 13.06 8.93
C ALA A 114 -1.99 12.98 7.53
N ASN A 115 -1.45 12.13 6.65
CA ASN A 115 -2.04 11.84 5.33
C ASN A 115 -3.45 11.26 5.48
N GLY A 116 -3.64 10.33 6.41
CA GLY A 116 -4.95 9.74 6.71
C GLY A 116 -5.98 10.78 7.14
N PHE A 117 -5.62 11.68 8.04
CA PHE A 117 -6.50 12.76 8.47
C PHE A 117 -6.81 13.75 7.33
N THR A 118 -5.83 14.05 6.49
CA THR A 118 -6.05 14.90 5.31
C THR A 118 -7.05 14.26 4.33
N ILE A 119 -6.96 12.96 4.11
CA ILE A 119 -7.91 12.22 3.26
C ILE A 119 -9.30 12.20 3.91
N ILE A 120 -9.40 11.98 5.22
CA ILE A 120 -10.67 12.03 5.97
C ILE A 120 -11.32 13.41 5.82
N GLU A 121 -10.59 14.50 6.05
CA GLU A 121 -11.07 15.87 5.89
C GLU A 121 -11.56 16.13 4.45
N TYR A 122 -10.83 15.65 3.46
CA TYR A 122 -11.22 15.78 2.06
C TYR A 122 -12.55 15.05 1.75
N TYR A 123 -12.72 13.84 2.29
CA TYR A 123 -13.97 13.09 2.09
C TYR A 123 -15.16 13.71 2.83
N LEU A 124 -14.92 14.24 4.04
CA LEU A 124 -15.93 15.00 4.79
C LEU A 124 -16.34 16.28 4.05
N ALA A 125 -15.38 17.01 3.48
CA ALA A 125 -15.64 18.21 2.67
C ALA A 125 -16.46 17.92 1.40
N ARG A 126 -16.41 16.69 0.88
CA ARG A 126 -17.26 16.20 -0.20
C ARG A 126 -18.66 15.78 0.27
N GLY A 127 -18.98 15.91 1.56
CA GLY A 127 -20.28 15.56 2.14
C GLY A 127 -20.44 14.08 2.49
N LEU A 128 -19.37 13.29 2.48
CA LEU A 128 -19.42 11.89 2.90
C LEU A 128 -19.43 11.78 4.42
N SER A 129 -20.16 10.80 4.96
CA SER A 129 -20.21 10.51 6.40
C SER A 129 -18.99 9.69 6.82
N ILE A 130 -18.35 10.05 7.96
CA ILE A 130 -17.21 9.31 8.51
C ILE A 130 -17.51 7.82 8.69
N ASP A 131 -18.67 7.49 9.23
CA ASP A 131 -19.09 6.10 9.46
C ASP A 131 -19.42 5.35 8.17
N GLY A 132 -19.70 6.08 7.10
CA GLY A 132 -19.93 5.53 5.77
C GLY A 132 -18.65 5.02 5.11
N PHE A 133 -17.52 5.74 5.28
CA PHE A 133 -16.28 5.44 4.57
C PHE A 133 -15.13 4.92 5.44
N ALA A 134 -15.12 5.14 6.75
CA ALA A 134 -13.98 4.76 7.60
C ALA A 134 -13.59 3.27 7.46
N ARG A 135 -14.55 2.39 7.20
CA ARG A 135 -14.30 0.97 6.96
C ARG A 135 -13.50 0.66 5.69
N ASN A 136 -13.51 1.57 4.73
CA ASN A 136 -12.81 1.44 3.45
C ASN A 136 -11.39 2.00 3.49
N LEU A 137 -10.96 2.59 4.60
CA LEU A 137 -9.58 3.05 4.82
C LEU A 137 -8.74 1.90 5.38
N SER A 138 -7.56 1.71 4.81
CA SER A 138 -6.53 0.82 5.31
C SER A 138 -5.23 1.59 5.53
N TYR A 139 -4.49 1.22 6.56
CA TYR A 139 -3.17 1.77 6.84
C TYR A 139 -2.11 0.71 6.64
N PHE A 140 -0.93 1.11 6.23
CA PHE A 140 0.14 0.22 5.87
C PHE A 140 1.47 0.76 6.42
N PHE A 141 2.14 -0.01 7.29
CA PHE A 141 3.41 0.37 7.89
C PHE A 141 4.51 -0.64 7.57
N SER A 142 5.76 -0.16 7.58
CA SER A 142 6.96 -0.98 7.60
C SER A 142 7.36 -1.29 9.03
N ASN A 143 7.93 -2.47 9.27
CA ASN A 143 8.66 -2.78 10.50
C ASN A 143 10.13 -3.05 10.18
N GLY A 144 10.99 -2.22 10.77
CA GLY A 144 12.44 -2.38 10.75
C GLY A 144 12.98 -3.02 12.03
N MET A 145 14.20 -2.63 12.40
CA MET A 145 14.92 -3.19 13.55
C MET A 145 15.00 -2.24 14.75
N ASP A 146 14.62 -0.95 14.60
CA ASP A 146 14.64 0.02 15.68
C ASP A 146 13.60 -0.34 16.77
N PRO A 147 13.86 -0.05 18.05
CA PRO A 147 12.98 -0.45 19.15
C PRO A 147 11.58 0.17 19.07
N GLU A 148 11.45 1.35 18.46
CA GLU A 148 10.17 2.04 18.27
C GLU A 148 9.17 1.20 17.47
N TYR A 149 9.64 0.32 16.60
CA TYR A 149 8.75 -0.58 15.84
C TYR A 149 7.95 -1.54 16.71
N ALA A 150 8.37 -1.76 17.95
CA ALA A 150 7.61 -2.56 18.92
C ALA A 150 6.30 -1.89 19.38
N VAL A 151 6.13 -0.59 19.14
CA VAL A 151 5.00 0.21 19.67
C VAL A 151 4.27 1.07 18.62
N ILE A 152 4.72 1.08 17.37
CA ILE A 152 4.14 1.99 16.35
C ILE A 152 2.65 1.75 16.12
N GLY A 153 2.19 0.51 16.09
CA GLY A 153 0.79 0.19 15.89
C GLY A 153 -0.07 0.54 17.10
N ARG A 154 0.44 0.32 18.29
CA ARG A 154 -0.18 0.72 19.57
C ARG A 154 -0.40 2.24 19.63
N VAL A 155 0.63 3.02 19.32
CA VAL A 155 0.57 4.48 19.29
C VAL A 155 -0.36 4.96 18.18
N ALA A 156 -0.23 4.40 16.97
CA ALA A 156 -1.09 4.76 15.85
C ALA A 156 -2.58 4.52 16.15
N ARG A 157 -2.94 3.38 16.76
CA ARG A 157 -4.32 3.09 17.19
C ARG A 157 -4.83 4.09 18.21
N ARG A 158 -4.00 4.48 19.19
CA ARG A 158 -4.37 5.42 20.24
C ARG A 158 -4.65 6.80 19.67
N ILE A 159 -3.74 7.35 18.90
CA ILE A 159 -3.88 8.66 18.25
C ILE A 159 -5.11 8.65 17.32
N PHE A 160 -5.23 7.64 16.48
CA PHE A 160 -6.35 7.53 15.54
C PHE A 160 -7.71 7.45 16.26
N ALA A 161 -7.83 6.58 17.26
CA ALA A 161 -9.10 6.41 17.98
C ALA A 161 -9.53 7.69 18.71
N VAL A 162 -8.59 8.40 19.33
CA VAL A 162 -8.87 9.68 19.99
C VAL A 162 -9.32 10.72 18.98
N ALA A 163 -8.58 10.86 17.88
CA ALA A 163 -8.93 11.81 16.81
C ALA A 163 -10.31 11.53 16.21
N LEU A 164 -10.61 10.29 15.86
CA LEU A 164 -11.90 9.95 15.24
C LEU A 164 -13.08 10.16 16.20
N ARG A 165 -12.90 9.81 17.47
CA ARG A 165 -13.94 10.01 18.48
C ARG A 165 -14.17 11.50 18.78
N ASP A 166 -13.11 12.25 19.03
CA ASP A 166 -13.21 13.59 19.63
C ASP A 166 -13.33 14.70 18.58
N LEU A 167 -12.66 14.56 17.43
CA LEU A 167 -12.73 15.56 16.34
C LEU A 167 -13.86 15.26 15.34
N TYR A 168 -14.03 13.99 14.96
CA TYR A 168 -14.96 13.62 13.90
C TYR A 168 -16.27 12.99 14.41
N GLN A 169 -16.42 12.79 15.73
CA GLN A 169 -17.66 12.22 16.34
C GLN A 169 -18.02 10.85 15.75
N ALA A 170 -17.02 10.08 15.36
CA ALA A 170 -17.21 8.79 14.72
C ALA A 170 -17.71 7.71 15.70
N SER A 171 -18.43 6.73 15.18
CA SER A 171 -18.87 5.56 15.95
C SER A 171 -17.67 4.72 16.44
N GLU A 172 -17.88 3.91 17.47
CA GLU A 172 -16.85 3.03 18.03
C GLU A 172 -16.21 2.10 16.96
N GLY A 173 -17.02 1.66 15.99
CA GLY A 173 -16.55 0.82 14.89
C GLY A 173 -15.53 1.52 13.99
N SER A 174 -15.78 2.80 13.71
CA SER A 174 -14.94 3.64 12.87
C SER A 174 -13.66 4.10 13.55
N CYS A 175 -13.63 4.15 14.89
CA CYS A 175 -12.43 4.48 15.68
C CYS A 175 -11.38 3.35 15.67
N LYS A 176 -11.66 2.18 15.11
CA LYS A 176 -10.75 1.03 15.11
C LYS A 176 -9.80 1.10 13.91
N LEU A 177 -8.59 1.57 14.12
CA LEU A 177 -7.54 1.54 13.09
C LEU A 177 -7.24 0.11 12.66
N LYS A 178 -7.29 -0.12 11.35
CA LYS A 178 -6.84 -1.37 10.72
C LYS A 178 -5.57 -1.09 9.95
N TYR A 179 -4.52 -1.87 10.21
CA TYR A 179 -3.27 -1.71 9.51
C TYR A 179 -2.63 -3.04 9.14
N HIS A 180 -1.96 -3.00 8.01
CA HIS A 180 -1.08 -4.03 7.50
C HIS A 180 0.36 -3.68 7.87
N ILE A 181 1.18 -4.68 8.18
CA ILE A 181 2.63 -4.55 8.31
C ILE A 181 3.30 -5.35 7.20
N GLN A 182 4.32 -4.75 6.59
CA GLN A 182 5.33 -5.47 5.83
C GLN A 182 6.68 -5.29 6.52
N THR A 183 7.47 -6.35 6.62
CA THR A 183 8.84 -6.26 7.09
C THR A 183 9.67 -5.36 6.18
N SER A 184 10.63 -4.61 6.74
CA SER A 184 11.36 -3.60 5.96
C SER A 184 12.28 -4.20 4.90
N GLY A 185 12.10 -3.76 3.66
CA GLY A 185 13.01 -4.07 2.55
C GLY A 185 14.39 -3.45 2.72
N ARG A 186 14.49 -2.28 3.38
CA ARG A 186 15.77 -1.62 3.69
C ARG A 186 16.67 -2.42 4.62
N SER A 187 16.12 -3.38 5.34
CA SER A 187 16.86 -4.29 6.22
C SER A 187 17.44 -5.50 5.48
N LEU A 188 17.08 -5.69 4.22
CA LEU A 188 17.59 -6.76 3.39
C LEU A 188 18.88 -6.31 2.69
N HIS A 189 19.90 -7.14 2.77
CA HIS A 189 21.21 -6.88 2.18
C HIS A 189 21.60 -7.97 1.21
N ALA A 190 22.29 -7.60 0.13
CA ALA A 190 22.79 -8.54 -0.86
C ALA A 190 23.98 -9.36 -0.35
N MET A 191 24.74 -8.79 0.61
CA MET A 191 25.84 -9.49 1.27
C MET A 191 25.29 -10.40 2.37
N GLU A 192 25.84 -11.62 2.49
CA GLU A 192 25.40 -12.64 3.47
C GLU A 192 23.86 -12.77 3.48
N ILE A 193 23.33 -13.00 2.29
CA ILE A 193 21.90 -12.94 1.97
C ILE A 193 21.02 -13.81 2.88
N ASP A 194 21.55 -14.94 3.37
CA ASP A 194 20.87 -15.87 4.27
C ASP A 194 20.51 -15.23 5.64
N PHE A 195 21.27 -14.20 6.06
CA PHE A 195 20.95 -13.48 7.30
C PHE A 195 19.65 -12.67 7.20
N ASN A 196 19.15 -12.43 6.01
CA ASN A 196 17.91 -11.68 5.81
C ASN A 196 16.69 -12.39 6.40
N ASP A 197 16.61 -13.73 6.36
CA ASP A 197 15.53 -14.47 7.02
C ASP A 197 15.50 -14.23 8.53
N ILE A 198 16.67 -14.09 9.17
CA ILE A 198 16.77 -13.79 10.61
C ILE A 198 16.22 -12.40 10.87
N ARG A 199 16.61 -11.40 10.07
CA ARG A 199 16.11 -10.02 10.17
C ARG A 199 14.60 -9.96 9.98
N THR A 200 14.09 -10.59 8.92
CA THR A 200 12.65 -10.67 8.62
C THR A 200 11.88 -11.33 9.77
N THR A 201 12.43 -12.39 10.40
CA THR A 201 11.81 -13.06 11.54
C THR A 201 11.66 -12.13 12.74
N LEU A 202 12.69 -11.36 13.09
CA LEU A 202 12.66 -10.44 14.22
C LEU A 202 11.67 -9.28 13.97
N GLN A 203 11.62 -8.76 12.76
CA GLN A 203 10.65 -7.73 12.36
C GLN A 203 9.20 -8.25 12.38
N ALA A 204 9.00 -9.50 11.95
CA ALA A 204 7.70 -10.16 12.03
C ALA A 204 7.25 -10.35 13.49
N LEU A 205 8.15 -10.63 14.41
CA LEU A 205 7.84 -10.70 15.85
C LEU A 205 7.35 -9.37 16.41
N TYR A 206 7.99 -8.25 16.05
CA TYR A 206 7.50 -6.93 16.43
C TYR A 206 6.07 -6.70 15.94
N ALA A 207 5.78 -7.03 14.67
CA ALA A 207 4.46 -6.87 14.10
C ALA A 207 3.38 -7.71 14.80
N VAL A 208 3.69 -8.96 15.12
CA VAL A 208 2.77 -9.88 15.84
C VAL A 208 2.54 -9.40 17.26
N TYR A 209 3.59 -9.00 17.98
CA TYR A 209 3.48 -8.54 19.36
C TYR A 209 2.79 -7.18 19.50
N ASP A 210 2.84 -6.32 18.47
CA ASP A 210 2.10 -5.07 18.39
C ASP A 210 0.68 -5.26 17.80
N ASN A 211 0.23 -6.49 17.61
CA ASN A 211 -1.12 -6.87 17.17
C ASN A 211 -1.53 -6.29 15.81
N CYS A 212 -0.68 -6.36 14.79
CA CYS A 212 -1.07 -5.98 13.44
C CYS A 212 -2.27 -6.80 12.94
N ASN A 213 -3.07 -6.23 12.03
CA ASN A 213 -4.23 -6.94 11.47
C ASN A 213 -3.83 -7.95 10.39
N SER A 214 -2.74 -7.69 9.69
CA SER A 214 -2.16 -8.60 8.70
C SER A 214 -0.67 -8.32 8.54
N LEU A 215 0.08 -9.34 8.12
CA LEU A 215 1.53 -9.30 8.03
C LEU A 215 1.99 -9.85 6.68
N HIS A 216 2.93 -9.16 6.04
CA HIS A 216 3.74 -9.66 4.95
C HIS A 216 5.19 -9.78 5.42
N THR A 217 5.80 -10.91 5.18
CA THR A 217 7.23 -11.18 5.42
C THR A 217 7.96 -11.20 4.10
N ASN A 218 8.98 -10.37 3.95
CA ASN A 218 9.79 -10.30 2.74
C ASN A 218 10.59 -11.60 2.56
N ALA A 219 10.78 -12.01 1.33
CA ALA A 219 11.69 -13.08 0.98
C ALA A 219 13.14 -12.62 1.12
N TYR A 220 14.04 -13.52 1.52
CA TYR A 220 15.43 -13.17 1.79
C TYR A 220 16.19 -12.65 0.56
N ASP A 221 15.76 -13.04 -0.63
CA ASP A 221 16.37 -12.69 -1.92
C ASP A 221 15.79 -11.43 -2.58
N GLU A 222 14.80 -10.77 -1.95
CA GLU A 222 14.25 -9.50 -2.47
C GLU A 222 15.27 -8.36 -2.58
N ALA A 223 16.39 -8.46 -1.86
CA ALA A 223 17.50 -7.52 -2.00
C ALA A 223 18.16 -7.56 -3.40
N ILE A 224 17.95 -8.61 -4.17
CA ILE A 224 18.66 -8.89 -5.42
C ILE A 224 17.71 -9.10 -6.60
N THR A 225 16.61 -9.84 -6.39
CA THR A 225 15.74 -10.30 -7.48
C THR A 225 14.28 -10.35 -7.04
N THR A 226 13.38 -10.59 -7.99
CA THR A 226 12.03 -11.04 -7.68
C THR A 226 12.10 -12.39 -6.97
N PRO A 227 11.36 -12.59 -5.87
CA PRO A 227 11.42 -13.79 -5.06
C PRO A 227 11.22 -15.08 -5.86
N THR A 228 12.00 -16.10 -5.52
CA THR A 228 11.86 -17.46 -6.05
C THR A 228 10.77 -18.22 -5.31
N GLU A 229 10.37 -19.39 -5.83
CA GLU A 229 9.41 -20.28 -5.14
C GLU A 229 9.95 -20.72 -3.77
N GLU A 230 11.24 -21.01 -3.67
CA GLU A 230 11.89 -21.40 -2.41
C GLU A 230 11.87 -20.26 -1.40
N SER A 231 12.29 -19.06 -1.80
CA SER A 231 12.36 -17.90 -0.91
C SER A 231 10.97 -17.46 -0.42
N VAL A 232 9.95 -17.49 -1.28
CA VAL A 232 8.55 -17.25 -0.88
C VAL A 232 8.07 -18.31 0.12
N ARG A 233 8.42 -19.57 -0.08
CA ARG A 233 8.09 -20.65 0.87
C ARG A 233 8.74 -20.42 2.23
N ARG A 234 10.01 -19.98 2.29
CA ARG A 234 10.72 -19.64 3.52
C ARG A 234 10.08 -18.43 4.21
N ALA A 235 9.76 -17.37 3.46
CA ALA A 235 9.08 -16.19 4.00
C ALA A 235 7.72 -16.53 4.63
N LEU A 236 6.94 -17.41 3.99
CA LEU A 236 5.69 -17.91 4.57
C LEU A 236 5.93 -18.79 5.80
N ALA A 237 6.99 -19.60 5.81
CA ALA A 237 7.36 -20.46 6.93
C ALA A 237 7.67 -19.63 8.19
N ILE A 238 8.26 -18.44 8.08
CA ILE A 238 8.47 -17.53 9.22
C ILE A 238 7.17 -17.27 9.97
N GLN A 239 6.10 -16.91 9.25
CA GLN A 239 4.79 -16.64 9.87
C GLN A 239 4.17 -17.92 10.48
N LEU A 240 4.33 -19.07 9.81
CA LEU A 240 3.79 -20.34 10.31
C LEU A 240 4.53 -20.80 11.57
N ILE A 241 5.85 -20.65 11.64
CA ILE A 241 6.65 -20.97 12.84
C ILE A 241 6.23 -20.08 14.02
N ILE A 242 6.10 -18.76 13.77
CA ILE A 242 5.64 -17.84 14.82
C ILE A 242 4.24 -18.23 15.32
N ASN A 243 3.33 -18.61 14.44
CA ASN A 243 1.96 -18.94 14.81
C ASN A 243 1.78 -20.31 15.46
N HIS A 244 2.59 -21.29 15.08
CA HIS A 244 2.37 -22.68 15.50
C HIS A 244 3.40 -23.23 16.48
N GLU A 245 4.63 -22.71 16.46
CA GLU A 245 5.71 -23.22 17.28
C GLU A 245 6.07 -22.27 18.43
N LEU A 246 5.88 -20.94 18.24
CA LEU A 246 6.16 -19.94 19.25
C LEU A 246 4.98 -19.76 20.21
N GLY A 247 5.10 -20.25 21.45
CA GLY A 247 4.01 -20.29 22.43
C GLY A 247 3.43 -18.94 22.84
N GLN A 248 4.16 -17.84 22.66
CA GLN A 248 3.66 -16.49 23.01
C GLN A 248 2.60 -15.96 22.05
N ALA A 249 2.50 -16.49 20.84
CA ALA A 249 1.46 -16.11 19.89
C ALA A 249 0.04 -16.49 20.33
N PHE A 250 -0.11 -17.35 21.34
CA PHE A 250 -1.39 -17.69 21.97
C PHE A 250 -1.92 -16.61 22.91
N ASN A 251 -1.14 -15.58 23.23
CA ASN A 251 -1.55 -14.49 24.09
C ASN A 251 -1.98 -13.28 23.24
N GLN A 252 -3.03 -12.58 23.71
CA GLN A 252 -3.55 -11.38 23.05
C GLN A 252 -2.69 -10.21 23.38
N ASN A 253 -1.79 -9.80 23.54
CA ASN A 253 -0.96 -8.67 23.93
C ASN A 253 0.16 -9.08 24.89
N PRO A 254 1.12 -9.86 24.39
CA PRO A 254 2.19 -10.42 25.22
C PRO A 254 3.11 -9.37 25.83
N LEU A 255 3.14 -8.15 25.30
CA LEU A 255 3.97 -7.03 25.79
C LEU A 255 3.25 -6.14 26.81
N GLN A 256 1.97 -6.42 27.11
CA GLN A 256 1.22 -5.61 28.09
C GLN A 256 1.84 -5.67 29.49
N GLY A 257 1.95 -4.51 30.11
CA GLY A 257 2.52 -4.37 31.46
C GLY A 257 4.04 -4.34 31.51
N SER A 258 4.73 -4.43 30.38
CA SER A 258 6.16 -4.12 30.31
C SER A 258 6.38 -2.63 30.46
N PHE A 259 7.09 -2.21 31.53
CA PHE A 259 7.35 -0.78 31.76
C PHE A 259 8.14 -0.13 30.62
N VAL A 260 9.04 -0.86 29.96
CA VAL A 260 9.79 -0.36 28.79
C VAL A 260 8.85 -0.06 27.63
N ILE A 261 7.90 -0.94 27.36
CA ILE A 261 6.93 -0.79 26.28
C ILE A 261 5.95 0.36 26.57
N GLU A 262 5.52 0.52 27.82
CA GLU A 262 4.63 1.61 28.21
C GLU A 262 5.35 2.96 28.11
N GLU A 263 6.59 3.06 28.59
CA GLU A 263 7.39 4.30 28.48
C GLU A 263 7.71 4.62 27.02
N LEU A 264 8.16 3.64 26.24
CA LEU A 264 8.43 3.84 24.81
C LEU A 264 7.17 4.27 24.05
N THR A 265 6.00 3.75 24.42
CA THR A 265 4.71 4.16 23.85
C THR A 265 4.46 5.66 24.08
N HIS A 266 4.71 6.17 25.29
CA HIS A 266 4.55 7.58 25.61
C HIS A 266 5.54 8.47 24.84
N LEU A 267 6.80 8.11 24.81
CA LEU A 267 7.85 8.87 24.10
C LEU A 267 7.58 8.94 22.61
N VAL A 268 7.18 7.83 21.99
CA VAL A 268 6.85 7.79 20.56
C VAL A 268 5.58 8.59 20.26
N GLU A 269 4.56 8.52 21.13
CA GLU A 269 3.35 9.34 21.01
C GLU A 269 3.67 10.84 21.05
N GLU A 270 4.46 11.29 22.03
CA GLU A 270 4.88 12.69 22.14
C GLU A 270 5.65 13.16 20.90
N ALA A 271 6.56 12.34 20.40
CA ALA A 271 7.34 12.67 19.21
C ALA A 271 6.47 12.79 17.97
N ILE A 272 5.47 11.91 17.79
CA ILE A 272 4.51 11.97 16.68
C ILE A 272 3.63 13.22 16.79
N LEU A 273 3.11 13.54 17.98
CA LEU A 273 2.31 14.74 18.19
C LEU A 273 3.12 16.02 17.93
N SER A 274 4.39 16.03 18.31
CA SER A 274 5.30 17.13 17.99
C SER A 274 5.50 17.31 16.49
N GLU A 275 5.53 16.21 15.73
CA GLU A 275 5.62 16.26 14.27
C GLU A 275 4.32 16.76 13.63
N PHE A 276 3.16 16.44 14.20
CA PHE A 276 1.87 17.02 13.76
C PHE A 276 1.85 18.55 13.92
N ILE A 277 2.41 19.08 15.01
CA ILE A 277 2.53 20.54 15.20
C ILE A 277 3.39 21.12 14.08
N ARG A 278 4.54 20.52 13.78
CA ARG A 278 5.43 21.00 12.69
C ARG A 278 4.75 20.99 11.32
N LEU A 279 3.91 19.98 11.03
CA LEU A 279 3.11 19.95 9.81
C LEU A 279 2.04 21.04 9.83
N SER A 280 1.34 21.21 10.95
CA SER A 280 0.29 22.22 11.12
C SER A 280 0.83 23.64 10.91
N ASP A 281 1.99 23.96 11.47
CA ASP A 281 2.66 25.26 11.33
C ASP A 281 3.04 25.56 9.85
N ARG A 282 3.07 24.56 9.00
CA ARG A 282 3.36 24.67 7.56
C ARG A 282 2.11 24.66 6.66
N GLY A 283 0.93 24.80 7.26
CA GLY A 283 -0.33 24.74 6.53
C GLY A 283 -0.85 23.30 6.31
N GLY A 284 -0.55 22.40 7.24
CA GLY A 284 -0.93 20.99 7.17
C GLY A 284 -0.10 20.20 6.16
N VAL A 285 -0.60 19.01 5.80
CA VAL A 285 0.11 18.10 4.89
C VAL A 285 0.35 18.75 3.53
N LEU A 286 -0.67 19.37 2.94
CA LEU A 286 -0.57 19.96 1.59
C LEU A 286 0.37 21.17 1.57
N GLY A 287 0.28 22.10 2.54
CA GLY A 287 1.19 23.23 2.63
C GLY A 287 2.65 22.80 2.91
N ALA A 288 2.85 21.77 3.71
CA ALA A 288 4.16 21.18 3.93
C ALA A 288 4.74 20.50 2.67
N MET A 289 3.88 19.91 1.82
CA MET A 289 4.28 19.35 0.52
C MET A 289 4.74 20.44 -0.44
N GLU A 290 4.06 21.59 -0.51
CA GLU A 290 4.47 22.72 -1.35
C GLU A 290 5.88 23.22 -1.02
N THR A 291 6.27 23.18 0.25
CA THR A 291 7.61 23.53 0.71
C THR A 291 8.60 22.37 0.72
N MET A 292 8.21 21.19 0.24
CA MET A 292 9.00 19.95 0.19
C MET A 292 9.44 19.46 1.59
N TYR A 293 8.75 19.85 2.66
CA TYR A 293 9.15 19.53 4.03
C TYR A 293 9.26 18.03 4.29
N GLN A 294 8.21 17.26 3.95
CA GLN A 294 8.19 15.81 4.20
C GLN A 294 9.33 15.12 3.45
N ARG A 295 9.53 15.48 2.21
CA ARG A 295 10.62 14.91 1.38
C ARG A 295 11.99 15.21 1.96
N ASN A 296 12.26 16.46 2.28
CA ASN A 296 13.55 16.87 2.83
C ASN A 296 13.83 16.11 4.13
N LYS A 297 12.82 15.99 5.00
CA LYS A 297 12.94 15.23 6.24
C LYS A 297 13.24 13.76 6.02
N ILE A 298 12.54 13.10 5.09
CA ILE A 298 12.81 11.71 4.72
C ILE A 298 14.25 11.56 4.19
N GLN A 299 14.71 12.48 3.36
CA GLN A 299 16.07 12.44 2.80
C GLN A 299 17.14 12.68 3.87
N GLU A 300 16.92 13.61 4.80
CA GLU A 300 17.84 13.86 5.91
C GLU A 300 17.97 12.62 6.83
N GLU A 301 16.85 11.99 7.16
CA GLU A 301 16.84 10.76 7.96
C GLU A 301 17.49 9.59 7.21
N SER A 302 17.23 9.46 5.91
CA SER A 302 17.88 8.47 5.06
C SER A 302 19.41 8.65 5.05
N LEU A 303 19.87 9.88 4.88
CA LEU A 303 21.30 10.20 4.90
C LEU A 303 21.93 9.89 6.27
N HIS A 304 21.21 10.17 7.36
CA HIS A 304 21.65 9.83 8.71
C HIS A 304 21.88 8.31 8.86
N TYR A 305 20.90 7.48 8.50
CA TYR A 305 21.05 6.01 8.54
C TYR A 305 22.19 5.50 7.65
N GLU A 306 22.31 6.02 6.44
CA GLU A 306 23.42 5.63 5.54
C GLU A 306 24.79 6.06 6.10
N THR A 307 24.86 7.20 6.76
CA THR A 307 26.08 7.64 7.45
C THR A 307 26.47 6.69 8.59
N LEU A 308 25.50 6.31 9.44
CA LEU A 308 25.73 5.38 10.54
C LEU A 308 26.17 3.98 10.05
N LYS A 309 25.61 3.53 8.93
CA LYS A 309 26.03 2.26 8.28
C LYS A 309 27.45 2.38 7.74
N HIS A 310 27.76 3.48 7.08
CA HIS A 310 29.07 3.70 6.46
C HIS A 310 30.19 3.86 7.49
N THR A 311 29.94 4.56 8.60
CA THR A 311 30.91 4.73 9.70
C THR A 311 31.04 3.47 10.56
N GLY A 312 30.10 2.54 10.47
CA GLY A 312 30.04 1.34 11.32
C GLY A 312 29.44 1.60 12.71
N GLU A 313 28.97 2.80 13.00
CA GLU A 313 28.22 3.09 14.24
C GLU A 313 26.92 2.30 14.32
N MET A 314 26.31 1.99 13.18
CA MET A 314 25.22 1.03 13.05
C MET A 314 25.80 -0.32 12.55
N PRO A 315 26.03 -1.30 13.44
CA PRO A 315 26.59 -2.58 13.03
C PRO A 315 25.56 -3.42 12.27
N ILE A 316 25.95 -3.89 11.06
CA ILE A 316 25.13 -4.79 10.25
C ILE A 316 25.94 -6.05 9.97
N MET A 317 25.49 -7.17 10.55
CA MET A 317 26.19 -8.46 10.43
C MET A 317 26.27 -8.91 8.98
N GLY A 318 27.47 -9.30 8.56
CA GLY A 318 27.74 -9.72 7.19
C GLY A 318 27.87 -8.57 6.18
N VAL A 319 27.70 -7.29 6.59
CA VAL A 319 27.78 -6.12 5.70
C VAL A 319 28.93 -5.18 6.09
N ASN A 320 28.94 -4.69 7.33
CA ASN A 320 30.03 -3.86 7.86
C ASN A 320 30.66 -4.43 9.14
N THR A 321 30.05 -5.47 9.70
CA THR A 321 30.46 -6.12 10.95
C THR A 321 30.33 -7.64 10.77
N PHE A 322 31.17 -8.43 11.43
CA PHE A 322 31.17 -9.90 11.34
C PHE A 322 31.20 -10.39 9.89
N LEU A 323 32.14 -9.87 9.14
CA LEU A 323 32.35 -10.21 7.72
C LEU A 323 32.81 -11.66 7.56
N ASN A 324 32.40 -12.31 6.48
CA ASN A 324 32.93 -13.63 6.12
C ASN A 324 34.44 -13.52 5.80
N PRO A 325 35.30 -14.22 6.53
CA PRO A 325 36.75 -14.20 6.28
C PRO A 325 37.14 -14.88 4.96
N GLN A 326 36.24 -15.65 4.38
CA GLN A 326 36.41 -16.29 3.08
C GLN A 326 35.21 -15.84 2.19
N PRO A 327 35.31 -14.64 1.57
CA PRO A 327 34.28 -14.24 0.62
C PRO A 327 34.20 -15.30 -0.46
N ALA A 328 32.98 -15.71 -0.84
CA ALA A 328 32.76 -16.68 -1.88
C ALA A 328 33.53 -16.27 -3.12
N GLU A 329 34.41 -17.17 -3.61
CA GLU A 329 35.04 -17.01 -4.93
C GLU A 329 33.90 -17.05 -5.94
N GLU A 330 33.67 -15.91 -6.59
CA GLU A 330 32.63 -15.67 -7.58
C GLU A 330 31.19 -16.02 -7.09
N THR A 331 30.42 -14.99 -6.87
CA THR A 331 28.98 -15.12 -6.66
C THR A 331 28.40 -16.06 -7.71
N GLU A 332 27.76 -17.16 -7.28
CA GLU A 332 26.88 -17.91 -8.17
C GLU A 332 26.02 -16.89 -8.93
N GLU A 333 26.01 -16.99 -10.26
CA GLU A 333 25.16 -16.10 -11.07
C GLU A 333 23.73 -16.18 -10.57
N ILE A 334 23.31 -15.16 -9.81
CA ILE A 334 21.96 -15.10 -9.29
C ILE A 334 21.02 -14.98 -10.49
N GLN A 335 20.25 -16.01 -10.70
CA GLN A 335 19.30 -16.06 -11.80
C GLN A 335 18.19 -15.04 -11.56
N LEU A 336 18.27 -13.89 -12.24
CA LEU A 336 17.24 -12.88 -12.16
C LEU A 336 15.96 -13.37 -12.83
N ALA A 337 14.84 -13.33 -12.11
CA ALA A 337 13.53 -13.58 -12.69
C ALA A 337 13.17 -12.46 -13.68
N ARG A 338 13.19 -12.80 -14.97
CA ARG A 338 12.84 -11.87 -16.07
C ARG A 338 11.91 -12.57 -17.04
N SER A 339 10.98 -11.80 -17.61
CA SER A 339 10.14 -12.31 -18.70
C SER A 339 11.02 -12.66 -19.92
N THR A 340 10.70 -13.78 -20.54
CA THR A 340 11.29 -14.20 -21.80
C THR A 340 10.86 -13.28 -22.94
N ASP A 341 11.55 -13.32 -24.06
CA ASP A 341 11.17 -12.52 -25.22
C ASP A 341 9.88 -13.02 -25.84
N ASP A 342 9.58 -14.33 -25.76
CA ASP A 342 8.31 -14.91 -26.19
C ASP A 342 7.14 -14.39 -25.36
N GLU A 343 7.28 -14.30 -24.03
CA GLU A 343 6.25 -13.72 -23.14
C GLU A 343 6.00 -12.24 -23.46
N LYS A 344 7.07 -11.47 -23.72
CA LYS A 344 6.94 -10.07 -24.12
C LYS A 344 6.21 -9.91 -25.45
N HIS A 345 6.60 -10.70 -26.45
CA HIS A 345 5.93 -10.69 -27.77
C HIS A 345 4.48 -11.12 -27.68
N MET A 346 4.18 -12.14 -26.87
CA MET A 346 2.80 -12.57 -26.63
C MET A 346 1.97 -11.43 -26.04
N GLN A 347 2.47 -10.75 -25.00
CA GLN A 347 1.78 -9.61 -24.38
C GLN A 347 1.54 -8.44 -25.36
N ILE A 348 2.50 -8.16 -26.25
CA ILE A 348 2.36 -7.12 -27.29
C ILE A 348 1.27 -7.52 -28.28
N ASN A 349 1.29 -8.76 -28.76
CA ASN A 349 0.29 -9.29 -29.68
C ASN A 349 -1.12 -9.27 -29.08
N ASP A 350 -1.25 -9.66 -27.80
CA ASP A 350 -2.53 -9.64 -27.07
C ASP A 350 -3.07 -8.21 -26.94
N LEU A 351 -2.19 -7.24 -26.65
CA LEU A 351 -2.57 -5.84 -26.62
C LEU A 351 -3.05 -5.31 -27.96
N GLU A 352 -2.38 -5.68 -29.08
CA GLU A 352 -2.79 -5.31 -30.43
C GLU A 352 -4.13 -5.95 -30.83
N LEU A 353 -4.36 -7.19 -30.44
CA LEU A 353 -5.63 -7.89 -30.64
C LEU A 353 -6.75 -7.21 -29.86
N PHE A 354 -6.51 -6.88 -28.59
CA PHE A 354 -7.45 -6.13 -27.73
C PHE A 354 -7.82 -4.77 -28.36
N HIS A 355 -6.83 -4.03 -28.85
CA HIS A 355 -7.06 -2.74 -29.52
C HIS A 355 -7.89 -2.87 -30.80
N ARG A 356 -7.68 -3.92 -31.57
CA ARG A 356 -8.44 -4.18 -32.80
C ARG A 356 -9.87 -4.62 -32.49
N PHE A 357 -10.04 -5.47 -31.50
CA PHE A 357 -11.34 -5.99 -31.09
C PHE A 357 -12.26 -4.87 -30.59
N HIS A 358 -11.74 -3.99 -29.73
CA HIS A 358 -12.51 -2.89 -29.12
C HIS A 358 -12.42 -1.55 -29.87
N GLN A 359 -12.04 -1.56 -31.16
CA GLN A 359 -11.85 -0.33 -31.92
C GLN A 359 -13.11 0.56 -31.97
N ALA A 360 -14.29 -0.02 -32.07
CA ALA A 360 -15.55 0.71 -32.15
C ALA A 360 -16.03 1.25 -30.79
N GLU A 361 -15.70 0.57 -29.69
CA GLU A 361 -16.19 0.87 -28.34
C GLU A 361 -15.28 1.87 -27.60
N ARG A 362 -14.01 1.90 -27.98
CA ARG A 362 -12.97 2.70 -27.30
C ARG A 362 -13.31 4.19 -27.25
N GLU A 363 -13.59 4.81 -28.38
CA GLU A 363 -13.83 6.26 -28.42
C GLU A 363 -15.10 6.70 -27.68
N PRO A 364 -16.23 5.98 -27.75
CA PRO A 364 -17.38 6.22 -26.88
C PRO A 364 -17.04 6.14 -25.37
N ALA A 365 -16.26 5.14 -24.94
CA ALA A 365 -15.87 4.98 -23.55
C ALA A 365 -14.94 6.11 -23.08
N LEU A 366 -13.92 6.47 -23.86
CA LEU A 366 -13.04 7.60 -23.55
C LEU A 366 -13.79 8.94 -23.53
N LYS A 367 -14.77 9.12 -24.43
CA LYS A 367 -15.64 10.31 -24.41
C LYS A 367 -16.50 10.37 -23.15
N LYS A 368 -17.02 9.24 -22.68
CA LYS A 368 -17.76 9.15 -21.39
C LYS A 368 -16.86 9.58 -20.22
N LEU A 369 -15.63 9.05 -20.16
CA LEU A 369 -14.65 9.44 -19.14
C LEU A 369 -14.32 10.94 -19.21
N ARG A 370 -14.07 11.47 -20.41
CA ARG A 370 -13.81 12.89 -20.65
C ARG A 370 -14.95 13.76 -20.12
N ASN A 371 -16.19 13.41 -20.45
CA ASN A 371 -17.36 14.14 -20.00
C ASN A 371 -17.51 14.10 -18.48
N ALA A 372 -17.29 12.95 -17.84
CA ALA A 372 -17.32 12.83 -16.38
C ALA A 372 -16.30 13.76 -15.71
N VAL A 373 -15.08 13.86 -16.26
CA VAL A 373 -14.07 14.80 -15.75
C VAL A 373 -14.49 16.26 -15.92
N LEU A 374 -14.99 16.64 -17.10
CA LEU A 374 -15.33 18.03 -17.41
C LEU A 374 -16.61 18.53 -16.73
N ASN A 375 -17.56 17.63 -16.44
CA ASN A 375 -18.85 17.97 -15.85
C ASN A 375 -18.88 17.74 -14.32
N ASP A 376 -17.76 17.47 -13.68
CA ASP A 376 -17.68 17.14 -12.27
C ASP A 376 -18.53 15.90 -11.85
N GLU A 377 -18.72 14.98 -12.79
CA GLU A 377 -19.36 13.68 -12.53
C GLU A 377 -18.35 12.69 -11.95
N ASN A 378 -18.82 11.55 -11.40
CA ASN A 378 -17.96 10.53 -10.83
C ASN A 378 -17.08 9.89 -11.90
N THR A 379 -15.77 10.13 -11.82
CA THR A 379 -14.79 9.63 -12.80
C THR A 379 -14.53 8.13 -12.65
N PHE A 380 -14.69 7.55 -11.45
CA PHE A 380 -14.38 6.15 -11.20
C PHE A 380 -15.35 5.20 -11.90
N GLU A 381 -16.63 5.54 -11.96
CA GLU A 381 -17.60 4.74 -12.69
C GLU A 381 -17.31 4.72 -14.21
N ALA A 382 -16.99 5.89 -14.77
CA ALA A 382 -16.59 5.99 -16.17
C ALA A 382 -15.27 5.27 -16.45
N LEU A 383 -14.32 5.31 -15.50
CA LEU A 383 -13.05 4.60 -15.59
C LEU A 383 -13.24 3.08 -15.62
N MET A 384 -14.15 2.54 -14.78
CA MET A 384 -14.47 1.12 -14.79
C MET A 384 -15.05 0.66 -16.13
N ASP A 385 -15.85 1.49 -16.79
CA ASP A 385 -16.35 1.19 -18.13
C ASP A 385 -15.23 1.25 -19.17
N CYS A 386 -14.33 2.25 -19.09
CA CYS A 386 -13.16 2.32 -19.95
C CYS A 386 -12.23 1.12 -19.80
N ALA A 387 -12.03 0.61 -18.59
CA ALA A 387 -11.14 -0.53 -18.32
C ALA A 387 -11.57 -1.83 -19.02
N LYS A 388 -12.82 -1.93 -19.48
CA LYS A 388 -13.32 -3.07 -20.24
C LYS A 388 -12.86 -3.07 -21.70
N VAL A 389 -12.65 -1.89 -22.29
CA VAL A 389 -12.47 -1.70 -23.74
C VAL A 389 -11.27 -0.83 -24.11
N CYS A 390 -10.57 -0.28 -23.14
CA CYS A 390 -9.40 0.58 -23.31
C CYS A 390 -8.20 0.03 -22.55
N SER A 391 -7.02 0.10 -23.13
CA SER A 391 -5.78 -0.21 -22.42
C SER A 391 -5.40 0.89 -21.43
N LEU A 392 -4.53 0.54 -20.46
CA LEU A 392 -4.01 1.48 -19.47
C LEU A 392 -3.42 2.75 -20.14
N GLY A 393 -2.61 2.57 -21.19
CA GLY A 393 -2.01 3.70 -21.89
C GLY A 393 -3.02 4.63 -22.55
N GLN A 394 -4.11 4.09 -23.12
CA GLN A 394 -5.18 4.89 -23.72
C GLN A 394 -5.94 5.71 -22.69
N VAL A 395 -6.28 5.11 -21.55
CA VAL A 395 -6.94 5.79 -20.43
C VAL A 395 -6.05 6.87 -19.85
N THR A 396 -4.79 6.55 -19.55
CA THR A 396 -3.82 7.49 -18.97
C THR A 396 -3.59 8.68 -19.88
N GLN A 397 -3.47 8.43 -21.19
CA GLN A 397 -3.28 9.51 -22.16
C GLN A 397 -4.49 10.45 -22.23
N GLU A 398 -5.71 9.92 -22.14
CA GLU A 398 -6.92 10.74 -22.09
C GLU A 398 -6.97 11.59 -20.82
N LEU A 399 -6.66 11.01 -19.67
CA LEU A 399 -6.59 11.72 -18.40
C LEU A 399 -5.49 12.82 -18.41
N TYR A 400 -4.35 12.60 -19.08
CA TYR A 400 -3.33 13.63 -19.25
C TYR A 400 -3.81 14.83 -20.07
N ARG A 401 -4.68 14.61 -21.05
CA ARG A 401 -5.27 15.70 -21.84
C ARG A 401 -6.21 16.58 -21.02
N LEU A 402 -6.80 16.01 -19.96
CA LEU A 402 -7.79 16.67 -19.12
C LEU A 402 -7.18 17.32 -17.88
N GLY A 403 -6.41 16.57 -17.12
CA GLY A 403 -5.81 16.99 -15.86
C GLY A 403 -4.35 17.43 -15.95
N GLY A 404 -3.77 17.35 -17.15
CA GLY A 404 -2.34 17.60 -17.36
C GLY A 404 -1.45 16.44 -16.89
N GLN A 405 -0.28 16.35 -17.47
CA GLN A 405 0.76 15.44 -17.03
C GLN A 405 1.59 16.12 -15.95
N TYR A 406 1.57 15.59 -14.74
CA TYR A 406 2.43 16.09 -13.69
C TYR A 406 3.89 15.72 -14.01
N ARG A 407 4.75 16.74 -14.01
CA ARG A 407 6.19 16.58 -14.05
C ARG A 407 6.77 17.38 -12.91
N ARG A 408 7.41 16.68 -12.01
CA ARG A 408 8.09 17.35 -10.93
C ARG A 408 9.30 18.10 -11.44
N ASN A 409 9.42 19.37 -11.07
CA ASN A 409 10.67 20.10 -11.23
C ASN A 409 11.68 19.50 -10.24
N MET A 410 12.71 18.85 -10.76
CA MET A 410 13.84 18.36 -9.96
C MET A 410 14.83 19.49 -9.72
#